data_1792372781b40abe93112aadb61e73e5
#
_entry.id   1792372781b40abe93112aadb61e73e5
#
_cell.length_a   1.000
_cell.length_b   1.000
_cell.length_c   1.000
_cell.angle_alpha   90.00
_cell.angle_beta   90.00
_cell.angle_gamma   90.00
#
_symmetry.space_group_name_H-M   'P 1'
#
loop_
_entity.id
_entity.type
_entity.pdbx_description
1 polymer ?
#
loop_
_entity_poly.entity_id
_entity_poly.type
_entity_poly.pdbx_seq_one_letter_code
_entity_poly.pdbx_strand_id
1 'polypeptide(L)'
;MLLQDIIASYRLARQGSVKSPDQVEYELHWEGNCIKLCEAINSRTYQPTAYSFIVTYPKPREIFASDFSTRVLHHYLHERLVPLLENRLSKHTFNNRKGMGTSACQNAVISDMYKVSNGYTEDAWIIKMDLSGCFPNINQDIAFKQLEAVIKEDYNGRDKDDMLYILRTCVFSYPTLHAKYIGDIELRKLISPEKSITTKPLGIGAAIGHLIWQMAVTYYFNDIILWLESIGVHVNVYVDDWYFVVKNKTAFLTFIVPEMRRRLAELGATLNENKFYCQYVSKGCECLGVHIKQQRVYPNERIINRAIKKAKELNKCIRIGKIEKALQTINSYLGICKNTCGYNQALKIVGTLSDDWKKFIVFNTHRCCLEARPEYNYRNRVIIKYKLYEKTRKRRVAQKSKRAAA
;
A
#
# COMPACT_ATOMS: atom_id res chain seq x y z
N MET A 1 -5.30 -30.68 1.91
CA MET A 1 -5.87 -29.50 2.63
C MET A 1 -7.25 -29.84 3.19
N LEU A 2 -7.61 -29.31 4.36
CA LEU A 2 -8.95 -29.48 4.92
C LEU A 2 -9.87 -28.32 4.51
N LEU A 3 -11.16 -28.63 4.34
CA LEU A 3 -12.19 -27.61 4.04
C LEU A 3 -12.24 -26.52 5.13
N GLN A 4 -11.99 -26.87 6.39
CA GLN A 4 -11.95 -25.92 7.52
C GLN A 4 -10.88 -24.83 7.34
N ASP A 5 -9.73 -25.17 6.74
CA ASP A 5 -8.65 -24.22 6.47
C ASP A 5 -9.08 -23.19 5.40
N ILE A 6 -9.79 -23.66 4.37
CA ILE A 6 -10.36 -22.79 3.34
C ILE A 6 -11.44 -21.87 3.92
N ILE A 7 -12.34 -22.39 4.76
CA ILE A 7 -13.38 -21.59 5.42
C ILE A 7 -12.77 -20.53 6.34
N ALA A 8 -11.71 -20.87 7.10
CA ALA A 8 -10.99 -19.91 7.93
C ALA A 8 -10.39 -18.79 7.08
N SER A 9 -9.72 -19.14 5.98
CA SER A 9 -9.11 -18.18 5.04
C SER A 9 -10.16 -17.32 4.31
N TYR A 10 -11.32 -17.88 3.95
CA TYR A 10 -12.46 -17.15 3.43
C TYR A 10 -12.96 -16.08 4.42
N ARG A 11 -13.08 -16.43 5.71
CA ARG A 11 -13.49 -15.48 6.76
C ARG A 11 -12.52 -14.29 6.89
N LEU A 12 -11.24 -14.52 6.68
CA LEU A 12 -10.23 -13.45 6.65
C LEU A 12 -10.32 -12.63 5.36
N ALA A 13 -10.41 -13.29 4.19
CA ALA A 13 -10.46 -12.63 2.89
C ALA A 13 -11.67 -11.69 2.73
N ARG A 14 -12.81 -12.01 3.40
CA ARG A 14 -14.02 -11.20 3.35
C ARG A 14 -14.01 -9.96 4.25
N GLN A 15 -13.01 -9.82 5.11
CA GLN A 15 -12.89 -8.63 5.96
C GLN A 15 -12.53 -7.42 5.10
N GLY A 16 -13.29 -6.34 5.26
CA GLY A 16 -13.09 -5.09 4.51
C GLY A 16 -14.38 -4.27 4.43
N SER A 17 -14.24 -2.97 4.13
CA SER A 17 -15.36 -2.02 4.10
C SER A 17 -16.12 -1.98 2.78
N VAL A 18 -15.46 -2.33 1.66
CA VAL A 18 -16.03 -2.30 0.31
C VAL A 18 -15.83 -3.65 -0.34
N LYS A 19 -16.95 -4.28 -0.72
CA LYS A 19 -16.93 -5.57 -1.41
C LYS A 19 -16.87 -5.35 -2.92
N SER A 20 -15.98 -6.08 -3.59
CA SER A 20 -15.96 -6.15 -5.06
C SER A 20 -17.11 -7.01 -5.58
N PRO A 21 -17.56 -6.81 -6.84
CA PRO A 21 -18.64 -7.61 -7.41
C PRO A 21 -18.37 -9.13 -7.37
N ASP A 22 -17.17 -9.55 -7.67
CA ASP A 22 -16.73 -10.95 -7.60
C ASP A 22 -16.78 -11.51 -6.16
N GLN A 23 -16.48 -10.69 -5.17
CA GLN A 23 -16.63 -11.07 -3.76
C GLN A 23 -18.09 -11.28 -3.40
N VAL A 24 -18.99 -10.38 -3.84
CA VAL A 24 -20.43 -10.50 -3.57
C VAL A 24 -20.96 -11.80 -4.21
N GLU A 25 -20.59 -12.07 -5.45
CA GLU A 25 -20.98 -13.29 -6.16
C GLU A 25 -20.46 -14.55 -5.45
N TYR A 26 -19.20 -14.57 -5.02
CA TYR A 26 -18.64 -15.66 -4.24
C TYR A 26 -19.39 -15.89 -2.92
N GLU A 27 -19.73 -14.80 -2.20
CA GLU A 27 -20.42 -14.86 -0.91
C GLU A 27 -21.85 -15.36 -1.00
N LEU A 28 -22.54 -15.20 -2.13
CA LEU A 28 -23.90 -15.74 -2.35
C LEU A 28 -23.91 -17.28 -2.30
N HIS A 29 -22.81 -17.93 -2.67
CA HIS A 29 -22.68 -19.39 -2.72
C HIS A 29 -21.41 -19.86 -1.99
N TRP A 30 -21.04 -19.20 -0.90
CA TRP A 30 -19.73 -19.33 -0.27
C TRP A 30 -19.40 -20.77 0.16
N GLU A 31 -20.38 -21.54 0.67
CA GLU A 31 -20.17 -22.93 1.11
C GLU A 31 -19.74 -23.82 -0.07
N GLY A 32 -20.53 -23.82 -1.15
CA GLY A 32 -20.21 -24.57 -2.35
C GLY A 32 -18.91 -24.09 -3.02
N ASN A 33 -18.63 -22.79 -2.99
CA ASN A 33 -17.40 -22.24 -3.54
C ASN A 33 -16.16 -22.62 -2.71
N CYS A 34 -16.28 -22.68 -1.38
CA CYS A 34 -15.20 -23.20 -0.54
C CYS A 34 -14.94 -24.69 -0.74
N ILE A 35 -15.99 -25.50 -0.95
CA ILE A 35 -15.86 -26.93 -1.27
C ILE A 35 -15.13 -27.10 -2.60
N LYS A 36 -15.60 -26.44 -3.67
CA LYS A 36 -14.96 -26.48 -4.99
C LYS A 36 -13.51 -26.04 -4.95
N LEU A 37 -13.20 -24.98 -4.19
CA LEU A 37 -11.82 -24.51 -4.05
C LEU A 37 -10.95 -25.54 -3.32
N CYS A 38 -11.47 -26.18 -2.26
CA CYS A 38 -10.77 -27.25 -1.54
C CYS A 38 -10.51 -28.46 -2.46
N GLU A 39 -11.49 -28.87 -3.25
CA GLU A 39 -11.37 -29.96 -4.22
C GLU A 39 -10.32 -29.63 -5.31
N ALA A 40 -10.36 -28.42 -5.87
CA ALA A 40 -9.41 -27.97 -6.89
C ALA A 40 -7.96 -27.94 -6.37
N ILE A 41 -7.75 -27.59 -5.09
CA ILE A 41 -6.41 -27.64 -4.47
C ILE A 41 -5.98 -29.10 -4.24
N ASN A 42 -6.86 -29.95 -3.71
CA ASN A 42 -6.52 -31.34 -3.44
C ASN A 42 -6.23 -32.13 -4.72
N SER A 43 -6.94 -31.83 -5.81
CA SER A 43 -6.71 -32.42 -7.14
C SER A 43 -5.59 -31.75 -7.95
N ARG A 44 -4.96 -30.67 -7.41
CA ARG A 44 -3.92 -29.89 -8.10
C ARG A 44 -4.37 -29.27 -9.44
N THR A 45 -5.66 -28.93 -9.57
CA THR A 45 -6.26 -28.38 -10.80
C THR A 45 -6.59 -26.90 -10.72
N TYR A 46 -6.31 -26.24 -9.57
CA TYR A 46 -6.64 -24.84 -9.39
C TYR A 46 -5.87 -23.92 -10.34
N GLN A 47 -6.59 -22.98 -10.95
CA GLN A 47 -6.04 -21.94 -11.82
C GLN A 47 -6.39 -20.57 -11.25
N PRO A 48 -5.39 -19.76 -10.79
CA PRO A 48 -5.64 -18.42 -10.32
C PRO A 48 -6.15 -17.52 -11.44
N THR A 49 -7.09 -16.64 -11.11
CA THR A 49 -7.58 -15.61 -12.04
C THR A 49 -7.42 -14.21 -11.45
N ALA A 50 -7.42 -13.20 -12.32
CA ALA A 50 -7.22 -11.82 -11.92
C ALA A 50 -7.97 -10.84 -12.82
N TYR A 51 -8.17 -9.63 -12.32
CA TYR A 51 -8.65 -8.47 -13.07
C TYR A 51 -7.50 -7.48 -13.23
N SER A 52 -7.34 -6.91 -14.41
CA SER A 52 -6.34 -5.87 -14.67
C SER A 52 -7.02 -4.52 -14.93
N PHE A 53 -6.51 -3.46 -14.32
CA PHE A 53 -6.98 -2.09 -14.53
C PHE A 53 -5.87 -1.07 -14.22
N ILE A 54 -6.07 0.17 -14.67
CA ILE A 54 -5.12 1.26 -14.45
C ILE A 54 -5.63 2.21 -13.39
N VAL A 55 -4.81 2.45 -12.37
CA VAL A 55 -4.99 3.55 -11.41
C VAL A 55 -4.17 4.73 -11.88
N THR A 56 -4.79 5.90 -12.07
CA THR A 56 -4.13 7.10 -12.60
C THR A 56 -3.59 8.03 -11.52
N TYR A 57 -4.06 7.91 -10.30
CA TYR A 57 -3.70 8.80 -9.20
C TYR A 57 -3.13 8.01 -8.00
N PRO A 58 -2.06 8.47 -7.31
CA PRO A 58 -1.28 9.71 -7.55
C PRO A 58 -0.31 9.64 -8.72
N LYS A 59 -0.01 8.45 -9.22
CA LYS A 59 0.78 8.16 -10.41
C LYS A 59 0.15 6.99 -11.15
N PRO A 60 0.21 6.94 -12.49
CA PRO A 60 -0.28 5.81 -13.24
C PRO A 60 0.38 4.50 -12.77
N ARG A 61 -0.43 3.48 -12.48
CA ARG A 61 0.02 2.15 -12.10
C ARG A 61 -0.91 1.10 -12.69
N GLU A 62 -0.31 0.03 -13.17
CA GLU A 62 -1.01 -1.18 -13.59
C GLU A 62 -1.28 -2.04 -12.36
N ILE A 63 -2.54 -2.39 -12.16
CA ILE A 63 -2.99 -3.21 -11.03
C ILE A 63 -3.52 -4.52 -11.58
N PHE A 64 -3.12 -5.61 -10.94
CA PHE A 64 -3.68 -6.93 -11.15
C PHE A 64 -4.34 -7.37 -9.85
N ALA A 65 -5.65 -7.23 -9.76
CA ALA A 65 -6.40 -7.65 -8.59
C ALA A 65 -6.79 -9.13 -8.75
N SER A 66 -6.35 -9.97 -7.82
CA SER A 66 -6.80 -11.36 -7.75
C SER A 66 -8.31 -11.43 -7.61
N ASP A 67 -8.96 -12.39 -8.27
CA ASP A 67 -10.34 -12.73 -7.99
C ASP A 67 -10.52 -13.18 -6.53
N PHE A 68 -11.76 -13.30 -6.08
CA PHE A 68 -11.99 -13.57 -4.67
C PHE A 68 -11.53 -14.96 -4.23
N SER A 69 -11.62 -15.98 -5.10
CA SER A 69 -11.14 -17.34 -4.78
C SER A 69 -9.61 -17.36 -4.61
N THR A 70 -8.88 -16.69 -5.50
CA THR A 70 -7.42 -16.52 -5.37
C THR A 70 -7.07 -15.72 -4.12
N ARG A 71 -7.87 -14.69 -3.75
CA ARG A 71 -7.68 -13.96 -2.48
C ARG A 71 -7.82 -14.86 -1.26
N VAL A 72 -8.76 -15.81 -1.26
CA VAL A 72 -8.88 -16.80 -0.17
C VAL A 72 -7.58 -17.59 -0.01
N LEU A 73 -6.97 -18.04 -1.11
CA LEU A 73 -5.69 -18.75 -1.08
C LEU A 73 -4.52 -17.85 -0.66
N HIS A 74 -4.53 -16.59 -1.07
CA HIS A 74 -3.53 -15.63 -0.60
C HIS A 74 -3.61 -15.44 0.93
N HIS A 75 -4.82 -15.40 1.52
CA HIS A 75 -4.98 -15.34 2.98
C HIS A 75 -4.57 -16.65 3.65
N TYR A 76 -4.83 -17.81 3.01
CA TYR A 76 -4.34 -19.09 3.49
C TYR A 76 -2.82 -19.11 3.62
N LEU A 77 -2.10 -18.63 2.59
CA LEU A 77 -0.64 -18.51 2.62
C LEU A 77 -0.18 -17.47 3.65
N HIS A 78 -0.84 -16.31 3.69
CA HIS A 78 -0.48 -15.19 4.56
C HIS A 78 -0.44 -15.62 6.04
N GLU A 79 -1.51 -16.26 6.52
CA GLU A 79 -1.60 -16.66 7.93
C GLU A 79 -0.51 -17.67 8.34
N ARG A 80 -0.03 -18.47 7.41
CA ARG A 80 1.00 -19.50 7.67
C ARG A 80 2.41 -18.99 7.42
N LEU A 81 2.59 -18.20 6.38
CA LEU A 81 3.91 -17.76 5.92
C LEU A 81 4.42 -16.53 6.71
N VAL A 82 3.55 -15.57 7.03
CA VAL A 82 3.97 -14.34 7.71
C VAL A 82 4.66 -14.61 9.05
N PRO A 83 4.16 -15.49 9.95
CA PRO A 83 4.87 -15.78 11.18
C PRO A 83 6.29 -16.34 10.97
N LEU A 84 6.49 -17.15 9.92
CA LEU A 84 7.80 -17.70 9.57
C LEU A 84 8.74 -16.60 9.06
N LEU A 85 8.22 -15.73 8.17
CA LEU A 85 8.99 -14.61 7.63
C LEU A 85 9.37 -13.60 8.73
N GLU A 86 8.46 -13.31 9.68
CA GLU A 86 8.73 -12.37 10.78
C GLU A 86 9.93 -12.81 11.63
N ASN A 87 10.15 -14.09 11.80
CA ASN A 87 11.30 -14.63 12.55
C ASN A 87 12.64 -14.45 11.80
N ARG A 88 12.60 -14.24 10.48
CA ARG A 88 13.79 -14.11 9.63
C ARG A 88 14.04 -12.70 9.14
N LEU A 89 12.99 -11.87 9.11
CA LEU A 89 13.07 -10.50 8.61
C LEU A 89 13.91 -9.61 9.52
N SER A 90 14.76 -8.81 8.89
CA SER A 90 15.42 -7.70 9.59
C SER A 90 14.40 -6.80 10.28
N LYS A 91 14.72 -6.37 11.49
CA LYS A 91 13.94 -5.37 12.25
C LYS A 91 13.87 -4.00 11.57
N HIS A 92 14.71 -3.77 10.57
CA HIS A 92 14.79 -2.54 9.79
C HIS A 92 14.03 -2.60 8.44
N THR A 93 13.18 -3.63 8.25
CA THR A 93 12.21 -3.74 7.15
C THR A 93 10.83 -3.36 7.66
N PHE A 94 10.22 -2.29 7.13
CA PHE A 94 9.04 -1.66 7.72
C PHE A 94 7.74 -1.79 6.91
N ASN A 95 7.77 -2.33 5.70
CA ASN A 95 6.59 -2.49 4.86
C ASN A 95 5.86 -3.82 5.13
N ASN A 96 4.53 -3.81 4.97
CA ASN A 96 3.65 -4.99 5.02
C ASN A 96 3.73 -5.84 6.31
N ARG A 97 4.12 -5.25 7.44
CA ARG A 97 4.29 -5.90 8.73
C ARG A 97 3.39 -5.27 9.79
N LYS A 98 2.79 -6.09 10.65
CA LYS A 98 1.93 -5.60 11.74
C LYS A 98 2.74 -4.79 12.75
N GLY A 99 2.24 -3.61 13.12
CA GLY A 99 2.94 -2.70 14.04
C GLY A 99 4.09 -1.92 13.40
N MET A 100 4.47 -2.22 12.19
CA MET A 100 5.42 -1.47 11.36
C MET A 100 4.67 -0.48 10.46
N GLY A 101 5.35 0.16 9.55
CA GLY A 101 4.76 1.10 8.60
C GLY A 101 5.55 2.40 8.53
N THR A 102 4.98 3.42 7.88
CA THR A 102 5.68 4.68 7.60
C THR A 102 6.18 5.36 8.86
N SER A 103 5.36 5.43 9.92
CA SER A 103 5.76 6.08 11.18
C SER A 103 6.87 5.32 11.90
N ALA A 104 6.84 3.99 11.89
CA ALA A 104 7.90 3.18 12.50
C ALA A 104 9.23 3.37 11.75
N CYS A 105 9.20 3.38 10.42
CA CYS A 105 10.39 3.67 9.59
C CYS A 105 10.93 5.08 9.86
N GLN A 106 10.06 6.09 9.91
CA GLN A 106 10.44 7.47 10.23
C GLN A 106 11.12 7.56 11.60
N ASN A 107 10.57 6.91 12.62
CA ASN A 107 11.15 6.87 13.97
C ASN A 107 12.50 6.17 14.01
N ALA A 108 12.66 5.08 13.24
CA ALA A 108 13.93 4.38 13.12
C ALA A 108 15.00 5.26 12.46
N VAL A 109 14.66 5.95 11.37
CA VAL A 109 15.56 6.93 10.72
C VAL A 109 15.97 8.06 11.70
N ILE A 110 15.00 8.60 12.45
CA ILE A 110 15.29 9.63 13.48
C ILE A 110 16.24 9.09 14.55
N SER A 111 15.98 7.86 15.03
CA SER A 111 16.85 7.21 16.02
C SER A 111 18.27 7.02 15.52
N ASP A 112 18.43 6.59 14.26
CA ASP A 112 19.76 6.42 13.66
C ASP A 112 20.46 7.75 13.43
N MET A 113 19.73 8.78 12.97
CA MET A 113 20.28 10.14 12.86
C MET A 113 20.83 10.62 14.21
N TYR A 114 20.08 10.41 15.29
CA TYR A 114 20.49 10.80 16.64
C TYR A 114 21.72 10.00 17.11
N LYS A 115 21.68 8.67 16.97
CA LYS A 115 22.77 7.77 17.41
C LYS A 115 24.07 8.02 16.66
N VAL A 116 24.03 8.02 15.31
CA VAL A 116 25.22 8.13 14.48
C VAL A 116 25.86 9.51 14.58
N SER A 117 25.08 10.56 14.81
CA SER A 117 25.58 11.92 15.02
C SER A 117 25.94 12.25 16.49
N ASN A 118 25.96 11.25 17.37
CA ASN A 118 26.18 11.43 18.80
C ASN A 118 25.31 12.56 19.40
N GLY A 119 23.98 12.41 19.26
CA GLY A 119 23.03 13.41 19.73
C GLY A 119 23.01 14.72 18.94
N TYR A 120 23.36 14.68 17.65
CA TYR A 120 23.55 15.83 16.75
C TYR A 120 24.73 16.75 17.08
N THR A 121 25.71 16.27 17.84
CA THR A 121 26.93 17.01 18.18
C THR A 121 28.06 16.78 17.20
N GLU A 122 27.99 15.69 16.43
CA GLU A 122 29.00 15.30 15.45
C GLU A 122 28.43 15.19 14.04
N ASP A 123 29.30 15.39 13.05
CA ASP A 123 28.92 15.23 11.66
C ASP A 123 28.57 13.78 11.32
N ALA A 124 27.44 13.62 10.70
CA ALA A 124 26.97 12.37 10.11
C ALA A 124 26.15 12.66 8.84
N TRP A 125 25.99 11.65 8.00
CA TRP A 125 25.34 11.78 6.72
C TRP A 125 24.08 10.93 6.68
N ILE A 126 22.98 11.51 6.19
CA ILE A 126 21.78 10.79 5.80
C ILE A 126 21.81 10.59 4.28
N ILE A 127 21.66 9.35 3.85
CA ILE A 127 21.65 8.95 2.45
C ILE A 127 20.34 8.24 2.18
N LYS A 128 19.65 8.68 1.13
CA LYS A 128 18.45 8.00 0.62
C LYS A 128 18.73 7.46 -0.78
N MET A 129 18.38 6.20 -1.00
CA MET A 129 18.41 5.53 -2.29
C MET A 129 17.04 4.92 -2.60
N ASP A 130 16.73 4.79 -3.89
CA ASP A 130 15.47 4.22 -4.39
C ASP A 130 15.81 3.09 -5.37
N LEU A 131 15.03 2.01 -5.38
CA LEU A 131 15.18 0.96 -6.37
C LEU A 131 14.48 1.32 -7.68
N SER A 132 15.14 1.07 -8.80
CA SER A 132 14.55 1.32 -10.11
C SER A 132 13.51 0.24 -10.43
N GLY A 133 12.23 0.63 -10.50
CA GLY A 133 11.17 -0.29 -10.91
C GLY A 133 11.12 -1.56 -10.05
N CYS A 134 11.10 -1.44 -8.72
CA CYS A 134 11.17 -2.58 -7.81
C CYS A 134 10.21 -3.71 -8.20
N PHE A 135 8.89 -3.49 -8.18
CA PHE A 135 7.90 -4.53 -8.52
C PHE A 135 8.02 -5.06 -9.96
N PRO A 136 8.18 -4.23 -11.00
CA PRO A 136 8.32 -4.73 -12.38
C PRO A 136 9.56 -5.57 -12.67
N ASN A 137 10.57 -5.53 -11.81
CA ASN A 137 11.85 -6.23 -12.03
C ASN A 137 12.09 -7.41 -11.08
N ILE A 138 11.13 -7.76 -10.23
CA ILE A 138 11.25 -8.95 -9.37
C ILE A 138 11.36 -10.21 -10.21
N ASN A 139 12.37 -11.02 -9.96
CA ASN A 139 12.49 -12.35 -10.54
C ASN A 139 11.63 -13.33 -9.74
N GLN A 140 10.63 -13.92 -10.41
CA GLN A 140 9.65 -14.80 -9.77
C GLN A 140 10.26 -16.11 -9.29
N ASP A 141 11.25 -16.66 -10.00
CA ASP A 141 11.95 -17.88 -9.59
C ASP A 141 12.76 -17.65 -8.31
N ILE A 142 13.47 -16.52 -8.20
CA ILE A 142 14.21 -16.16 -7.00
C ILE A 142 13.24 -15.98 -5.83
N ALA A 143 12.17 -15.19 -6.02
CA ALA A 143 11.16 -14.98 -4.98
C ALA A 143 10.52 -16.29 -4.53
N PHE A 144 10.17 -17.17 -5.46
CA PHE A 144 9.61 -18.49 -5.15
C PHE A 144 10.59 -19.32 -4.32
N LYS A 145 11.86 -19.45 -4.77
CA LYS A 145 12.89 -20.23 -4.07
C LYS A 145 13.14 -19.73 -2.65
N GLN A 146 13.16 -18.41 -2.44
CA GLN A 146 13.32 -17.83 -1.11
C GLN A 146 12.16 -18.21 -0.18
N LEU A 147 10.90 -18.06 -0.64
CA LEU A 147 9.73 -18.42 0.17
C LEU A 147 9.58 -19.94 0.35
N GLU A 148 9.91 -20.73 -0.69
CA GLU A 148 9.93 -22.18 -0.63
C GLU A 148 10.92 -22.69 0.42
N ALA A 149 12.12 -22.11 0.49
CA ALA A 149 13.14 -22.46 1.49
C ALA A 149 12.61 -22.21 2.90
N VAL A 150 12.01 -21.06 3.17
CA VAL A 150 11.39 -20.75 4.47
C VAL A 150 10.32 -21.78 4.84
N ILE A 151 9.44 -22.16 3.91
CA ILE A 151 8.40 -23.16 4.17
C ILE A 151 9.03 -24.54 4.45
N LYS A 152 10.03 -24.95 3.64
CA LYS A 152 10.67 -26.25 3.80
C LYS A 152 11.40 -26.40 5.14
N GLU A 153 12.07 -25.34 5.59
CA GLU A 153 12.88 -25.33 6.79
C GLU A 153 12.06 -25.12 8.07
N ASP A 154 11.12 -24.17 8.07
CA ASP A 154 10.48 -23.72 9.31
C ASP A 154 9.04 -24.22 9.48
N TYR A 155 8.36 -24.64 8.40
CA TYR A 155 6.97 -25.06 8.51
C TYR A 155 6.83 -26.57 8.74
N ASN A 156 6.22 -26.96 9.84
CA ASN A 156 6.01 -28.36 10.21
C ASN A 156 4.52 -28.79 10.21
N GLY A 157 3.65 -27.98 9.58
CA GLY A 157 2.24 -28.31 9.45
C GLY A 157 2.00 -29.49 8.49
N ARG A 158 0.92 -30.25 8.73
CA ARG A 158 0.50 -31.38 7.88
C ARG A 158 0.13 -31.00 6.44
N ASP A 159 -0.15 -29.71 6.22
CA ASP A 159 -0.54 -29.12 4.96
C ASP A 159 0.63 -28.45 4.21
N LYS A 160 1.88 -28.82 4.55
CA LYS A 160 3.10 -28.28 3.94
C LYS A 160 3.10 -28.41 2.41
N ASP A 161 2.73 -29.57 1.88
CA ASP A 161 2.70 -29.82 0.42
C ASP A 161 1.60 -29.00 -0.27
N ASP A 162 0.46 -28.80 0.38
CA ASP A 162 -0.59 -27.91 -0.12
C ASP A 162 -0.14 -26.47 -0.13
N MET A 163 0.56 -26.03 0.92
CA MET A 163 1.13 -24.70 1.04
C MET A 163 2.15 -24.43 -0.09
N LEU A 164 3.04 -25.38 -0.35
CA LEU A 164 4.03 -25.29 -1.44
C LEU A 164 3.35 -25.27 -2.82
N TYR A 165 2.34 -26.09 -3.02
CA TYR A 165 1.56 -26.09 -4.26
C TYR A 165 0.86 -24.74 -4.48
N ILE A 166 0.16 -24.21 -3.47
CA ILE A 166 -0.54 -22.92 -3.56
C ILE A 166 0.46 -21.78 -3.80
N LEU A 167 1.61 -21.78 -3.09
CA LEU A 167 2.66 -20.80 -3.30
C LEU A 167 3.12 -20.80 -4.77
N ARG A 168 3.47 -21.98 -5.29
CA ARG A 168 3.90 -22.14 -6.68
C ARG A 168 2.84 -21.65 -7.67
N THR A 169 1.59 -22.07 -7.47
CA THR A 169 0.46 -21.71 -8.33
C THR A 169 0.19 -20.22 -8.32
N CYS A 170 0.28 -19.54 -7.15
CA CYS A 170 0.07 -18.10 -7.04
C CYS A 170 1.24 -17.27 -7.60
N VAL A 171 2.49 -17.72 -7.39
CA VAL A 171 3.68 -17.02 -7.90
C VAL A 171 3.74 -17.09 -9.42
N PHE A 172 3.53 -18.27 -10.00
CA PHE A 172 3.60 -18.50 -11.46
C PHE A 172 2.23 -18.41 -12.15
N SER A 173 1.30 -17.64 -11.61
CA SER A 173 -0.02 -17.44 -12.19
C SER A 173 -0.01 -16.65 -13.50
N TYR A 174 1.05 -15.87 -13.76
CA TYR A 174 1.20 -15.01 -14.95
C TYR A 174 -0.07 -14.22 -15.33
N PRO A 175 -0.56 -13.33 -14.46
CA PRO A 175 -1.82 -12.61 -14.69
C PRO A 175 -1.79 -11.73 -15.95
N THR A 176 -0.60 -11.43 -16.47
CA THR A 176 -0.42 -10.69 -17.73
C THR A 176 -0.98 -11.42 -18.95
N LEU A 177 -1.10 -12.74 -18.88
CA LEU A 177 -1.57 -13.58 -20.00
C LEU A 177 -3.10 -13.75 -20.02
N HIS A 178 -3.77 -13.71 -18.85
CA HIS A 178 -5.18 -14.10 -18.75
C HIS A 178 -6.05 -13.21 -17.85
N ALA A 179 -5.49 -12.15 -17.25
CA ALA A 179 -6.29 -11.23 -16.44
C ALA A 179 -7.35 -10.52 -17.30
N LYS A 180 -8.59 -10.53 -16.82
CA LYS A 180 -9.68 -9.78 -17.44
C LYS A 180 -9.48 -8.30 -17.25
N TYR A 181 -9.33 -7.54 -18.34
CA TYR A 181 -9.16 -6.10 -18.27
C TYR A 181 -10.47 -5.39 -17.93
N ILE A 182 -10.41 -4.41 -17.03
CA ILE A 182 -11.54 -3.58 -16.62
C ILE A 182 -11.19 -2.11 -16.81
N GLY A 183 -12.08 -1.35 -17.44
CA GLY A 183 -11.94 0.09 -17.65
C GLY A 183 -11.41 0.47 -19.03
N ASP A 184 -10.90 1.69 -19.15
CA ASP A 184 -10.40 2.24 -20.41
C ASP A 184 -8.97 1.75 -20.69
N ILE A 185 -8.80 0.97 -21.74
CA ILE A 185 -7.52 0.38 -22.15
C ILE A 185 -6.49 1.44 -22.59
N GLU A 186 -6.95 2.61 -23.07
CA GLU A 186 -6.08 3.70 -23.48
C GLU A 186 -5.24 4.24 -22.31
N LEU A 187 -5.72 4.07 -21.07
CA LEU A 187 -4.98 4.46 -19.87
C LEU A 187 -3.65 3.70 -19.72
N ARG A 188 -3.48 2.55 -20.36
CA ARG A 188 -2.18 1.83 -20.37
C ARG A 188 -1.07 2.66 -20.99
N LYS A 189 -1.37 3.52 -21.96
CA LYS A 189 -0.40 4.44 -22.59
C LYS A 189 0.23 5.42 -21.61
N LEU A 190 -0.37 5.63 -20.43
CA LEU A 190 0.17 6.48 -19.37
C LEU A 190 1.30 5.82 -18.58
N ILE A 191 1.52 4.52 -18.76
CA ILE A 191 2.54 3.76 -18.04
C ILE A 191 3.72 3.52 -18.97
N SER A 192 4.90 3.98 -18.55
CA SER A 192 6.11 3.72 -19.31
C SER A 192 6.46 2.23 -19.32
N PRO A 193 6.99 1.70 -20.44
CA PRO A 193 7.26 0.25 -20.60
C PRO A 193 8.10 -0.34 -19.47
N GLU A 194 9.09 0.38 -18.96
CA GLU A 194 9.94 -0.10 -17.86
C GLU A 194 9.19 -0.30 -16.53
N LYS A 195 7.99 0.31 -16.38
CA LYS A 195 7.14 0.22 -15.17
C LYS A 195 5.94 -0.71 -15.32
N SER A 196 5.70 -1.24 -16.52
CA SER A 196 4.64 -2.20 -16.79
C SER A 196 5.19 -3.62 -16.71
N ILE A 197 4.48 -4.53 -16.03
CA ILE A 197 4.83 -5.95 -16.06
C ILE A 197 4.35 -6.65 -17.32
N THR A 198 3.42 -6.05 -18.08
CA THR A 198 2.96 -6.60 -19.36
C THR A 198 4.02 -6.52 -20.47
N THR A 199 5.03 -5.69 -20.30
CA THR A 199 6.16 -5.55 -21.25
C THR A 199 7.37 -6.37 -20.85
N LYS A 200 7.33 -7.06 -19.70
CA LYS A 200 8.44 -7.88 -19.21
C LYS A 200 8.34 -9.31 -19.72
N PRO A 201 9.47 -10.02 -19.80
CA PRO A 201 9.47 -11.45 -20.05
C PRO A 201 8.68 -12.20 -18.97
N LEU A 202 8.12 -13.38 -19.32
CA LEU A 202 7.52 -14.26 -18.32
C LEU A 202 8.52 -14.62 -17.23
N GLY A 203 8.05 -14.69 -15.99
CA GLY A 203 8.91 -14.91 -14.83
C GLY A 203 9.54 -13.64 -14.27
N ILE A 204 9.33 -12.48 -14.90
CA ILE A 204 9.78 -11.18 -14.39
C ILE A 204 8.58 -10.29 -14.08
N GLY A 205 8.59 -9.72 -12.89
CA GLY A 205 7.59 -8.78 -12.40
C GLY A 205 6.66 -9.36 -11.34
N ALA A 206 6.43 -8.57 -10.30
CA ALA A 206 5.48 -8.83 -9.22
C ALA A 206 4.18 -8.07 -9.48
N ALA A 207 3.07 -8.76 -9.50
CA ALA A 207 1.75 -8.19 -9.77
C ALA A 207 1.28 -7.30 -8.61
N ILE A 208 1.19 -5.99 -8.84
CA ILE A 208 0.64 -5.05 -7.85
C ILE A 208 -0.84 -5.35 -7.68
N GLY A 209 -1.26 -5.65 -6.46
CA GLY A 209 -2.63 -6.03 -6.10
C GLY A 209 -2.76 -7.46 -5.59
N HIS A 210 -1.73 -8.29 -5.73
CA HIS A 210 -1.67 -9.63 -5.14
C HIS A 210 -1.01 -9.59 -3.76
N LEU A 211 -1.66 -10.14 -2.74
CA LEU A 211 -1.14 -10.19 -1.37
C LEU A 211 0.16 -10.98 -1.27
N ILE A 212 0.29 -12.06 -2.05
CA ILE A 212 1.51 -12.88 -2.09
C ILE A 212 2.74 -12.05 -2.50
N TRP A 213 2.59 -11.15 -3.47
CA TRP A 213 3.70 -10.31 -3.90
C TRP A 213 4.09 -9.23 -2.89
N GLN A 214 3.15 -8.79 -2.04
CA GLN A 214 3.48 -7.90 -0.92
C GLN A 214 4.38 -8.61 0.09
N MET A 215 4.09 -9.88 0.43
CA MET A 215 4.94 -10.69 1.30
C MET A 215 6.29 -11.00 0.66
N ALA A 216 6.27 -11.48 -0.60
CA ALA A 216 7.47 -11.84 -1.32
C ALA A 216 8.45 -10.66 -1.42
N VAL A 217 7.99 -9.48 -1.86
CA VAL A 217 8.84 -8.28 -2.00
C VAL A 217 9.40 -7.80 -0.65
N THR A 218 8.65 -7.98 0.45
CA THR A 218 9.13 -7.64 1.79
C THR A 218 10.34 -8.50 2.19
N TYR A 219 10.36 -9.77 1.79
CA TYR A 219 11.44 -10.71 2.11
C TYR A 219 12.56 -10.72 1.04
N TYR A 220 12.27 -10.33 -0.19
CA TYR A 220 13.16 -10.47 -1.36
C TYR A 220 14.56 -9.89 -1.18
N PHE A 221 14.65 -8.76 -0.49
CA PHE A 221 15.91 -8.06 -0.25
C PHE A 221 16.48 -8.30 1.16
N ASN A 222 15.88 -9.20 1.94
CA ASN A 222 16.22 -9.37 3.35
C ASN A 222 17.69 -9.70 3.60
N ASP A 223 18.28 -10.57 2.77
CA ASP A 223 19.70 -10.97 2.92
C ASP A 223 20.66 -9.79 2.72
N ILE A 224 20.31 -8.85 1.83
CA ILE A 224 21.10 -7.63 1.64
C ILE A 224 20.97 -6.73 2.87
N ILE A 225 19.80 -6.61 3.47
CA ILE A 225 19.56 -5.80 4.65
C ILE A 225 20.32 -6.39 5.85
N LEU A 226 20.23 -7.71 6.06
CA LEU A 226 20.96 -8.41 7.11
C LEU A 226 22.48 -8.31 6.93
N TRP A 227 22.97 -8.39 5.69
CA TRP A 227 24.39 -8.15 5.40
C TRP A 227 24.79 -6.72 5.77
N LEU A 228 24.05 -5.69 5.41
CA LEU A 228 24.31 -4.31 5.79
C LEU A 228 24.36 -4.14 7.31
N GLU A 229 23.42 -4.74 8.03
CA GLU A 229 23.40 -4.74 9.50
C GLU A 229 24.64 -5.44 10.08
N SER A 230 25.04 -6.58 9.52
CA SER A 230 26.20 -7.37 10.01
C SER A 230 27.53 -6.63 9.91
N ILE A 231 27.65 -5.68 8.98
CA ILE A 231 28.82 -4.81 8.83
C ILE A 231 28.65 -3.45 9.52
N GLY A 232 27.62 -3.30 10.38
CA GLY A 232 27.40 -2.11 11.19
C GLY A 232 26.79 -0.90 10.46
N VAL A 233 26.21 -1.10 9.27
CA VAL A 233 25.54 -0.03 8.53
C VAL A 233 24.12 0.19 9.08
N HIS A 234 23.81 1.40 9.50
CA HIS A 234 22.45 1.79 9.87
C HIS A 234 21.58 1.94 8.61
N VAL A 235 20.69 0.99 8.37
CA VAL A 235 19.80 0.94 7.22
C VAL A 235 18.35 0.81 7.66
N ASN A 236 17.44 1.52 7.00
CA ASN A 236 16.00 1.40 7.21
C ASN A 236 15.31 1.33 5.85
N VAL A 237 14.49 0.30 5.62
CA VAL A 237 13.91 0.00 4.31
C VAL A 237 12.39 0.03 4.37
N TYR A 238 11.79 0.75 3.43
CA TYR A 238 10.36 0.75 3.19
C TYR A 238 10.09 0.52 1.70
N VAL A 239 9.93 -0.74 1.32
CA VAL A 239 9.77 -1.23 -0.07
C VAL A 239 10.97 -0.83 -0.94
N ASP A 240 10.81 0.20 -1.78
CA ASP A 240 11.82 0.74 -2.71
C ASP A 240 12.62 1.93 -2.12
N ASP A 241 12.18 2.50 -1.00
CA ASP A 241 12.87 3.59 -0.31
C ASP A 241 13.85 3.05 0.75
N TRP A 242 15.14 3.26 0.57
CA TRP A 242 16.23 2.82 1.46
C TRP A 242 16.91 4.04 2.10
N TYR A 243 16.98 4.06 3.42
CA TYR A 243 17.59 5.15 4.20
C TYR A 243 18.80 4.63 4.96
N PHE A 244 19.94 5.34 4.82
CA PHE A 244 21.18 5.00 5.49
C PHE A 244 21.65 6.19 6.31
N VAL A 245 22.18 5.93 7.51
CA VAL A 245 22.85 6.95 8.31
C VAL A 245 24.27 6.51 8.59
N VAL A 246 25.25 7.30 8.16
CA VAL A 246 26.67 6.92 8.22
C VAL A 246 27.57 8.07 8.70
N LYS A 247 28.66 7.74 9.40
CA LYS A 247 29.70 8.69 9.77
C LYS A 247 30.58 9.05 8.58
N ASN A 248 31.07 8.04 7.88
CA ASN A 248 32.00 8.21 6.78
C ASN A 248 31.29 7.97 5.44
N LYS A 249 30.81 9.07 4.83
CA LYS A 249 30.16 9.03 3.52
C LYS A 249 31.08 8.45 2.44
N THR A 250 32.35 8.83 2.44
CA THR A 250 33.31 8.39 1.40
C THR A 250 33.49 6.89 1.45
N ALA A 251 33.77 6.33 2.63
CA ALA A 251 33.89 4.88 2.80
C ALA A 251 32.61 4.14 2.39
N PHE A 252 31.43 4.65 2.77
CA PHE A 252 30.16 4.06 2.38
C PHE A 252 29.97 4.03 0.86
N LEU A 253 30.21 5.15 0.18
CA LEU A 253 30.05 5.24 -1.27
C LEU A 253 31.09 4.46 -2.04
N THR A 254 32.33 4.36 -1.53
CA THR A 254 33.45 3.68 -2.22
C THR A 254 33.42 2.16 -2.04
N PHE A 255 33.00 1.67 -0.87
CA PHE A 255 33.11 0.23 -0.57
C PHE A 255 31.76 -0.46 -0.42
N ILE A 256 30.77 0.18 0.23
CA ILE A 256 29.50 -0.47 0.53
C ILE A 256 28.55 -0.43 -0.66
N VAL A 257 28.40 0.73 -1.30
CA VAL A 257 27.47 0.90 -2.44
C VAL A 257 27.82 0.00 -3.63
N PRO A 258 29.09 -0.17 -4.07
CA PRO A 258 29.42 -1.11 -5.13
C PRO A 258 29.04 -2.56 -4.81
N GLU A 259 29.31 -3.03 -3.59
CA GLU A 259 28.92 -4.38 -3.17
C GLU A 259 27.39 -4.53 -3.06
N MET A 260 26.70 -3.51 -2.56
CA MET A 260 25.23 -3.50 -2.57
C MET A 260 24.67 -3.57 -4.00
N ARG A 261 25.26 -2.85 -4.97
CA ARG A 261 24.88 -2.93 -6.38
C ARG A 261 25.07 -4.33 -6.95
N ARG A 262 26.21 -4.98 -6.62
CA ARG A 262 26.50 -6.35 -7.07
C ARG A 262 25.42 -7.32 -6.55
N ARG A 263 25.11 -7.26 -5.26
CA ARG A 263 24.06 -8.11 -4.63
C ARG A 263 22.67 -7.83 -5.17
N LEU A 264 22.32 -6.56 -5.42
CA LEU A 264 21.05 -6.19 -6.04
C LEU A 264 20.95 -6.72 -7.47
N ALA A 265 22.05 -6.67 -8.25
CA ALA A 265 22.08 -7.19 -9.60
C ALA A 265 21.83 -8.70 -9.65
N GLU A 266 22.32 -9.48 -8.68
CA GLU A 266 22.02 -10.92 -8.53
C GLU A 266 20.52 -11.20 -8.33
N LEU A 267 19.80 -10.25 -7.73
CA LEU A 267 18.35 -10.29 -7.58
C LEU A 267 17.58 -9.65 -8.76
N GLY A 268 18.29 -9.20 -9.81
CA GLY A 268 17.67 -8.49 -10.94
C GLY A 268 17.22 -7.07 -10.62
N ALA A 269 17.71 -6.48 -9.53
CA ALA A 269 17.36 -5.14 -9.09
C ALA A 269 18.50 -4.14 -9.30
N THR A 270 18.16 -2.86 -9.49
CA THR A 270 19.14 -1.79 -9.68
C THR A 270 18.77 -0.56 -8.86
N LEU A 271 19.78 0.21 -8.44
CA LEU A 271 19.58 1.51 -7.81
C LEU A 271 19.16 2.55 -8.84
N ASN A 272 18.29 3.45 -8.44
CA ASN A 272 17.87 4.58 -9.27
C ASN A 272 18.81 5.76 -9.06
N GLU A 273 19.75 5.95 -10.00
CA GLU A 273 20.76 7.01 -9.94
C GLU A 273 20.15 8.42 -9.90
N ASN A 274 18.99 8.61 -10.51
CA ASN A 274 18.31 9.92 -10.54
C ASN A 274 17.61 10.26 -9.22
N LYS A 275 17.56 9.33 -8.27
CA LYS A 275 16.92 9.51 -6.97
C LYS A 275 17.88 9.31 -5.80
N PHE A 276 19.12 9.60 -6.02
CA PHE A 276 20.13 9.61 -4.96
C PHE A 276 20.07 10.92 -4.18
N TYR A 277 19.94 10.83 -2.86
CA TYR A 277 20.01 11.96 -1.95
C TYR A 277 21.07 11.71 -0.88
N CYS A 278 21.94 12.68 -0.65
CA CYS A 278 22.99 12.59 0.37
C CYS A 278 23.23 13.98 0.97
N GLN A 279 23.03 14.11 2.27
CA GLN A 279 23.20 15.37 3.01
C GLN A 279 23.71 15.13 4.42
N TYR A 280 24.22 16.18 5.06
CA TYR A 280 24.46 16.15 6.49
C TYR A 280 23.14 15.92 7.26
N VAL A 281 23.20 15.14 8.34
CA VAL A 281 22.08 14.90 9.24
C VAL A 281 21.45 16.21 9.72
N SER A 282 22.27 17.27 9.95
CA SER A 282 21.80 18.61 10.33
C SER A 282 20.85 19.27 9.33
N LYS A 283 20.95 18.93 8.04
CA LYS A 283 20.03 19.42 6.98
C LYS A 283 18.69 18.67 6.97
N GLY A 284 18.68 17.46 7.53
CA GLY A 284 17.51 16.58 7.51
C GLY A 284 17.27 15.88 6.18
N CYS A 285 16.15 15.14 6.08
CA CYS A 285 15.77 14.44 4.86
C CYS A 285 14.25 14.30 4.69
N GLU A 286 13.82 14.10 3.45
CA GLU A 286 12.47 13.64 3.17
C GLU A 286 12.35 12.13 3.40
N CYS A 287 11.44 11.73 4.29
CA CYS A 287 11.17 10.32 4.61
C CYS A 287 9.67 10.06 4.60
N LEU A 288 9.20 9.25 3.64
CA LEU A 288 7.81 8.74 3.58
C LEU A 288 6.72 9.78 3.86
N GLY A 289 6.83 10.93 3.20
CA GLY A 289 5.81 11.98 3.27
C GLY A 289 6.03 13.05 4.34
N VAL A 290 7.12 12.96 5.10
CA VAL A 290 7.54 14.00 6.05
C VAL A 290 8.94 14.49 5.75
N HIS A 291 9.30 15.63 6.29
CA HIS A 291 10.67 16.15 6.34
C HIS A 291 11.18 16.07 7.77
N ILE A 292 12.17 15.21 7.99
CA ILE A 292 12.82 15.00 9.29
C ILE A 292 13.97 16.01 9.43
N LYS A 293 13.97 16.78 10.50
CA LYS A 293 15.09 17.62 10.94
C LYS A 293 15.52 17.21 12.35
N GLN A 294 16.61 17.77 12.84
CA GLN A 294 17.00 17.61 14.24
C GLN A 294 15.80 17.90 15.15
N GLN A 295 15.41 16.93 15.98
CA GLN A 295 14.33 17.03 17.00
C GLN A 295 12.93 17.41 16.47
N ARG A 296 12.72 17.59 15.17
CA ARG A 296 11.43 18.01 14.61
C ARG A 296 11.11 17.28 13.31
N VAL A 297 9.83 16.96 13.15
CA VAL A 297 9.30 16.35 11.93
C VAL A 297 8.21 17.24 11.37
N TYR A 298 8.30 17.57 10.10
CA TYR A 298 7.33 18.42 9.40
C TYR A 298 6.63 17.65 8.29
N PRO A 299 5.36 17.94 7.99
CA PRO A 299 4.72 17.37 6.80
C PRO A 299 5.43 17.86 5.53
N ASN A 300 5.57 16.97 4.54
CA ASN A 300 6.19 17.32 3.26
C ASN A 300 5.36 18.40 2.53
N GLU A 301 6.04 19.40 2.01
CA GLU A 301 5.41 20.54 1.33
C GLU A 301 4.54 20.13 0.14
N ARG A 302 4.97 19.11 -0.63
CA ARG A 302 4.17 18.57 -1.74
C ARG A 302 2.81 18.05 -1.29
N ILE A 303 2.75 17.43 -0.10
CA ILE A 303 1.50 16.91 0.48
C ILE A 303 0.61 18.07 0.88
N ILE A 304 1.17 19.10 1.52
CA ILE A 304 0.43 20.30 1.92
C ILE A 304 -0.15 21.03 0.70
N ASN A 305 0.66 21.22 -0.35
CA ASN A 305 0.21 21.85 -1.59
C ASN A 305 -0.90 21.06 -2.28
N ARG A 306 -0.84 19.71 -2.26
CA ARG A 306 -1.93 18.85 -2.73
C ARG A 306 -3.20 19.00 -1.88
N ALA A 307 -3.07 19.06 -0.56
CA ALA A 307 -4.20 19.28 0.34
C ALA A 307 -4.88 20.62 0.07
N ILE A 308 -4.12 21.68 -0.10
CA ILE A 308 -4.63 23.03 -0.46
C ILE A 308 -5.34 22.99 -1.82
N LYS A 309 -4.75 22.31 -2.82
CA LYS A 309 -5.41 22.13 -4.13
C LYS A 309 -6.76 21.41 -3.99
N LYS A 310 -6.79 20.32 -3.19
CA LYS A 310 -8.04 19.57 -2.94
C LYS A 310 -9.08 20.40 -2.19
N ALA A 311 -8.68 21.21 -1.22
CA ALA A 311 -9.59 22.14 -0.54
C ALA A 311 -10.20 23.17 -1.53
N LYS A 312 -9.38 23.72 -2.44
CA LYS A 312 -9.87 24.61 -3.51
C LYS A 312 -10.85 23.91 -4.47
N GLU A 313 -10.57 22.65 -4.84
CA GLU A 313 -11.47 21.86 -5.69
C GLU A 313 -12.82 21.59 -4.98
N LEU A 314 -12.80 21.32 -3.68
CA LEU A 314 -14.00 21.10 -2.88
C LEU A 314 -14.88 22.37 -2.80
N ASN A 315 -14.27 23.57 -2.75
CA ASN A 315 -15.01 24.83 -2.75
C ASN A 315 -15.90 25.03 -3.99
N LYS A 316 -15.54 24.40 -5.14
CA LYS A 316 -16.33 24.47 -6.39
C LYS A 316 -17.56 23.56 -6.38
N CYS A 317 -17.69 22.65 -5.42
CA CYS A 317 -18.70 21.60 -5.40
C CYS A 317 -19.36 21.44 -4.03
N ILE A 318 -19.81 22.55 -3.44
CA ILE A 318 -20.46 22.52 -2.13
C ILE A 318 -21.87 21.92 -2.26
N ARG A 319 -22.06 20.72 -1.75
CA ARG A 319 -23.34 20.02 -1.68
C ARG A 319 -23.41 19.21 -0.38
N ILE A 320 -24.53 19.27 0.31
CA ILE A 320 -24.77 18.53 1.57
C ILE A 320 -24.44 17.04 1.44
N GLY A 321 -24.78 16.39 0.33
CA GLY A 321 -24.46 14.98 0.06
C GLY A 321 -22.97 14.65 -0.13
N LYS A 322 -22.08 15.66 -0.14
CA LYS A 322 -20.63 15.47 -0.29
C LYS A 322 -19.83 15.77 0.98
N ILE A 323 -20.47 16.12 2.08
CA ILE A 323 -19.80 16.46 3.36
C ILE A 323 -18.88 15.32 3.80
N GLU A 324 -19.35 14.08 3.78
CA GLU A 324 -18.57 12.91 4.20
C GLU A 324 -17.30 12.73 3.35
N LYS A 325 -17.43 12.84 2.03
CA LYS A 325 -16.29 12.74 1.12
C LYS A 325 -15.29 13.89 1.33
N ALA A 326 -15.78 15.09 1.61
CA ALA A 326 -14.94 16.24 1.92
C ALA A 326 -14.17 16.02 3.23
N LEU A 327 -14.86 15.55 4.30
CA LEU A 327 -14.23 15.21 5.57
C LEU A 327 -13.15 14.13 5.39
N GLN A 328 -13.47 13.02 4.72
CA GLN A 328 -12.50 11.95 4.47
C GLN A 328 -11.29 12.46 3.70
N THR A 329 -11.52 13.25 2.65
CA THR A 329 -10.44 13.77 1.80
C THR A 329 -9.51 14.70 2.58
N ILE A 330 -10.04 15.69 3.29
CA ILE A 330 -9.20 16.67 4.01
C ILE A 330 -8.58 16.03 5.25
N ASN A 331 -9.32 15.20 6.00
CA ASN A 331 -8.79 14.55 7.20
C ASN A 331 -7.64 13.58 6.89
N SER A 332 -7.58 12.99 5.70
CA SER A 332 -6.43 12.17 5.30
C SER A 332 -5.13 12.98 5.25
N TYR A 333 -5.19 14.27 4.89
CA TYR A 333 -4.04 15.17 4.92
C TYR A 333 -3.78 15.74 6.31
N LEU A 334 -4.84 16.10 7.05
CA LEU A 334 -4.71 16.61 8.42
C LEU A 334 -4.09 15.57 9.37
N GLY A 335 -4.31 14.27 9.09
CA GLY A 335 -3.68 13.18 9.84
C GLY A 335 -2.15 13.24 9.83
N ILE A 336 -1.54 13.69 8.74
CA ILE A 336 -0.08 13.89 8.67
C ILE A 336 0.32 15.10 9.53
N CYS A 337 -0.44 16.19 9.45
CA CYS A 337 -0.18 17.37 10.27
C CYS A 337 -0.30 17.07 11.77
N LYS A 338 -1.26 16.21 12.16
CA LYS A 338 -1.47 15.79 13.54
C LYS A 338 -0.25 15.08 14.15
N ASN A 339 0.39 14.23 13.35
CA ASN A 339 1.50 13.39 13.79
C ASN A 339 2.88 14.03 13.58
N THR A 340 2.91 15.34 13.27
CA THR A 340 4.12 16.10 12.99
C THR A 340 4.03 17.50 13.58
N CYS A 341 5.09 18.31 13.46
CA CYS A 341 5.07 19.74 13.79
C CYS A 341 4.29 20.55 12.73
N GLY A 342 3.11 20.03 12.32
CA GLY A 342 2.34 20.51 11.15
C GLY A 342 1.12 21.36 11.48
N TYR A 343 0.97 21.88 12.69
CA TYR A 343 -0.24 22.62 13.10
C TYR A 343 -0.52 23.85 12.22
N ASN A 344 0.50 24.66 11.93
CA ASN A 344 0.36 25.82 11.06
C ASN A 344 -0.03 25.43 9.62
N GLN A 345 0.45 24.28 9.13
CA GLN A 345 0.09 23.74 7.84
C GLN A 345 -1.37 23.23 7.85
N ALA A 346 -1.82 22.63 8.94
CA ALA A 346 -3.23 22.26 9.11
C ALA A 346 -4.14 23.49 9.06
N LEU A 347 -3.78 24.59 9.74
CA LEU A 347 -4.51 25.85 9.69
C LEU A 347 -4.57 26.42 8.26
N LYS A 348 -3.47 26.35 7.48
CA LYS A 348 -3.47 26.77 6.07
C LYS A 348 -4.43 25.95 5.22
N ILE A 349 -4.45 24.63 5.40
CA ILE A 349 -5.38 23.73 4.66
C ILE A 349 -6.83 24.09 4.99
N VAL A 350 -7.15 24.19 6.28
CA VAL A 350 -8.52 24.49 6.75
C VAL A 350 -8.95 25.90 6.36
N GLY A 351 -8.04 26.87 6.44
CA GLY A 351 -8.28 28.26 6.01
C GLY A 351 -8.57 28.42 4.52
N THR A 352 -8.17 27.42 3.71
CA THR A 352 -8.49 27.40 2.27
C THR A 352 -9.94 27.01 1.98
N LEU A 353 -10.62 26.35 2.93
CA LEU A 353 -12.04 26.03 2.77
C LEU A 353 -12.89 27.28 2.87
N SER A 354 -13.86 27.43 1.96
CA SER A 354 -14.76 28.57 1.92
C SER A 354 -15.69 28.61 3.13
N ASP A 355 -16.24 29.77 3.43
CA ASP A 355 -17.19 29.97 4.54
C ASP A 355 -18.45 29.12 4.39
N ASP A 356 -18.83 28.79 3.16
CA ASP A 356 -19.96 27.89 2.94
C ASP A 356 -19.67 26.46 3.46
N TRP A 357 -18.45 25.96 3.38
CA TRP A 357 -18.08 24.70 4.03
C TRP A 357 -18.11 24.82 5.55
N LYS A 358 -17.71 25.93 6.11
CA LYS A 358 -17.71 26.19 7.57
C LYS A 358 -19.11 26.16 8.20
N LYS A 359 -20.17 26.29 7.38
CA LYS A 359 -21.55 26.07 7.82
C LYS A 359 -21.84 24.61 8.17
N PHE A 360 -21.15 23.67 7.54
CA PHE A 360 -21.37 22.23 7.68
C PHE A 360 -20.33 21.50 8.52
N ILE A 361 -19.13 22.05 8.59
CA ILE A 361 -17.97 21.40 9.20
C ILE A 361 -17.27 22.38 10.19
N VAL A 362 -16.62 21.79 11.19
CA VAL A 362 -15.81 22.51 12.17
C VAL A 362 -14.44 21.87 12.28
N PHE A 363 -13.40 22.66 12.48
CA PHE A 363 -12.06 22.17 12.75
C PHE A 363 -11.89 21.93 14.26
N ASN A 364 -11.67 20.66 14.61
CA ASN A 364 -11.32 20.26 15.96
C ASN A 364 -9.81 20.41 16.13
N THR A 365 -9.39 21.46 16.85
CA THR A 365 -7.98 21.79 17.05
C THR A 365 -7.22 20.73 17.87
N HIS A 366 -7.86 20.13 18.87
CA HIS A 366 -7.24 19.09 19.71
C HIS A 366 -6.98 17.79 18.92
N ARG A 367 -7.92 17.40 18.07
CA ARG A 367 -7.81 16.18 17.24
C ARG A 367 -7.13 16.43 15.91
N CYS A 368 -6.90 17.70 15.55
CA CYS A 368 -6.39 18.13 14.24
C CYS A 368 -7.16 17.48 13.08
N CYS A 369 -8.49 17.57 13.12
CA CYS A 369 -9.36 17.00 12.09
C CYS A 369 -10.61 17.88 11.88
N LEU A 370 -11.25 17.72 10.72
CA LEU A 370 -12.56 18.29 10.44
C LEU A 370 -13.65 17.33 10.92
N GLU A 371 -14.66 17.85 11.55
CA GLU A 371 -15.85 17.13 12.01
C GLU A 371 -17.11 17.78 11.40
N ALA A 372 -18.13 16.97 11.13
CA ALA A 372 -19.44 17.53 10.77
C ALA A 372 -20.03 18.23 11.98
N ARG A 373 -20.64 19.40 11.77
CA ARG A 373 -21.37 20.06 12.85
C ARG A 373 -22.53 19.19 13.34
N PRO A 374 -22.91 19.27 14.64
CA PRO A 374 -23.94 18.38 15.24
C PRO A 374 -25.25 18.33 14.46
N GLU A 375 -25.66 19.43 13.84
CA GLU A 375 -26.90 19.51 13.03
C GLU A 375 -26.86 18.65 11.78
N TYR A 376 -25.66 18.29 11.31
CA TYR A 376 -25.41 17.46 10.12
C TYR A 376 -24.97 16.04 10.46
N ASN A 377 -25.07 15.63 11.72
CA ASN A 377 -24.76 14.30 12.20
C ASN A 377 -25.81 13.24 11.80
N TYR A 378 -25.49 11.97 12.01
CA TYR A 378 -26.14 10.75 11.50
C TYR A 378 -27.68 10.74 11.52
N ARG A 379 -28.33 11.34 12.51
CA ARG A 379 -29.83 11.46 12.56
C ARG A 379 -30.39 12.26 11.38
N ASN A 380 -29.73 13.34 11.00
CA ASN A 380 -30.12 14.15 9.84
C ASN A 380 -29.78 13.48 8.50
N ARG A 381 -28.79 12.57 8.46
CA ARG A 381 -28.47 11.77 7.26
C ARG A 381 -29.60 10.81 6.90
N VAL A 382 -30.25 10.19 7.87
CA VAL A 382 -31.38 9.29 7.64
C VAL A 382 -32.58 10.12 7.12
N ILE A 383 -32.87 11.27 7.71
CA ILE A 383 -33.94 12.17 7.30
C ILE A 383 -33.67 12.75 5.89
N ILE A 384 -32.45 13.14 5.58
CA ILE A 384 -32.08 13.66 4.26
C ILE A 384 -32.13 12.56 3.20
N LYS A 385 -31.65 11.35 3.49
CA LYS A 385 -31.76 10.17 2.59
C LYS A 385 -33.23 9.84 2.36
N TYR A 386 -34.08 9.85 3.40
CA TYR A 386 -35.49 9.59 3.29
C TYR A 386 -36.19 10.66 2.44
N LYS A 387 -35.94 11.95 2.68
CA LYS A 387 -36.50 13.06 1.89
C LYS A 387 -36.02 13.02 0.42
N LEU A 388 -34.77 12.66 0.15
CA LEU A 388 -34.27 12.48 -1.22
C LEU A 388 -34.93 11.28 -1.92
N TYR A 389 -35.10 10.18 -1.21
CA TYR A 389 -35.82 9.00 -1.69
C TYR A 389 -37.28 9.33 -2.03
N GLU A 390 -38.01 10.01 -1.15
CA GLU A 390 -39.38 10.47 -1.42
C GLU A 390 -39.47 11.41 -2.62
N LYS A 391 -38.54 12.38 -2.74
CA LYS A 391 -38.48 13.30 -3.87
C LYS A 391 -38.23 12.56 -5.20
N THR A 392 -37.37 11.56 -5.19
CA THR A 392 -37.06 10.72 -6.36
C THR A 392 -38.27 9.82 -6.69
N ARG A 393 -38.94 9.25 -5.69
CA ARG A 393 -40.15 8.44 -5.86
C ARG A 393 -41.29 9.28 -6.46
N LYS A 394 -41.54 10.49 -5.93
CA LYS A 394 -42.55 11.42 -6.47
C LYS A 394 -42.27 11.81 -7.92
N ARG A 395 -40.98 12.06 -8.29
CA ARG A 395 -40.59 12.34 -9.68
C ARG A 395 -40.83 11.13 -10.62
N ARG A 396 -40.51 9.91 -10.17
CA ARG A 396 -40.77 8.68 -10.96
C ARG A 396 -42.26 8.40 -11.14
N VAL A 397 -43.09 8.65 -10.12
CA VAL A 397 -44.51 8.50 -10.23
C VAL A 397 -45.10 9.55 -11.19
N ALA A 398 -44.67 10.81 -11.10
CA ALA A 398 -45.13 11.88 -12.01
C ALA A 398 -44.69 11.64 -13.47
N GLN A 399 -43.48 11.04 -13.70
CA GLN A 399 -43.05 10.64 -15.05
C GLN A 399 -43.84 9.44 -15.59
N LYS A 400 -44.24 8.48 -14.74
CA LYS A 400 -45.07 7.36 -15.17
C LYS A 400 -46.52 7.81 -15.51
N SER A 401 -47.10 8.72 -14.75
CA SER A 401 -48.43 9.27 -15.05
C SER A 401 -48.42 10.12 -16.32
N LYS A 402 -47.34 10.88 -16.61
CA LYS A 402 -47.22 11.61 -17.88
C LYS A 402 -47.02 10.69 -19.08
N ARG A 403 -46.38 9.52 -18.91
CA ARG A 403 -46.21 8.52 -19.99
C ARG A 403 -47.45 7.68 -20.22
N ALA A 404 -48.35 7.60 -19.24
CA ALA A 404 -49.64 6.89 -19.37
C ALA A 404 -50.77 7.80 -19.92
N ALA A 405 -50.54 9.11 -19.95
CA ALA A 405 -51.47 10.09 -20.48
C ALA A 405 -51.07 10.63 -21.88
N ALA A 406 -49.96 10.18 -22.44
CA ALA A 406 -49.48 10.38 -23.81
C ALA A 406 -49.56 9.04 -24.59
#